data_e7b9ebaf2f63b364a2ecc2474c31bca8
#
_entry.id   e7b9ebaf2f63b364a2ecc2474c31bca8
#
_cell.length_a   1.000
_cell.length_b   1.000
_cell.length_c   1.000
_cell.angle_alpha   90.00
_cell.angle_beta   90.00
_cell.angle_gamma   90.00
#
_symmetry.space_group_name_H-M   'P 1'
#
loop_
_entity.id
_entity.type
_entity.pdbx_description
1 polymer ?
#
loop_
_entity_poly.entity_id
_entity_poly.type
_entity_poly.pdbx_seq_one_letter_code
_entity_poly.pdbx_strand_id
1 'polypeptide(L)'
;MKKFLKNDGVVIVEATFVFPIMLFTILMMIYMGNVYYQQAKLNAIVDVAAVKGAAYCADPMLDDIEKGGVPKNYSDIQPYRYLFGLSDVEGKMEKSVRDEFKGSGDGFFGSMAPTSITCNAKFNNSVVMYSFTVEATYKIMVPFRFMGTEPPTILELSAKSTAPVNDNGEFINNLNMALDYYESSGLKKKVSAATGKIKEFFGKFGKN
;
A
#
# COMPACT_ATOMS: atom_id res chain seq x y z
N MET A 1 -44.17 -27.32 48.71
CA MET A 1 -44.08 -27.42 47.23
C MET A 1 -44.24 -26.10 46.48
N LYS A 2 -44.74 -25.01 47.00
CA LYS A 2 -44.91 -23.73 46.23
C LYS A 2 -43.70 -22.85 46.10
N LYS A 3 -42.56 -23.10 46.77
CA LYS A 3 -41.32 -22.28 46.64
C LYS A 3 -40.42 -22.63 45.45
N PHE A 4 -40.45 -23.88 44.99
CA PHE A 4 -39.62 -24.31 43.82
C PHE A 4 -40.11 -23.74 42.51
N LEU A 5 -41.43 -23.62 42.31
CA LEU A 5 -42.02 -23.09 41.07
C LEU A 5 -41.73 -21.59 40.81
N LYS A 6 -41.40 -20.84 41.86
CA LYS A 6 -41.14 -19.39 41.74
C LYS A 6 -39.71 -19.09 41.27
N ASN A 7 -38.75 -19.96 41.58
CA ASN A 7 -37.35 -19.80 41.15
C ASN A 7 -37.11 -20.28 39.70
N ASP A 8 -37.79 -21.36 39.29
CA ASP A 8 -37.64 -21.91 37.93
C ASP A 8 -38.14 -20.93 36.87
N GLY A 9 -39.19 -20.14 37.15
CA GLY A 9 -39.71 -19.12 36.26
C GLY A 9 -38.71 -17.94 36.05
N VAL A 10 -38.01 -17.55 37.11
CA VAL A 10 -37.01 -16.49 37.05
C VAL A 10 -35.78 -16.94 36.23
N VAL A 11 -35.30 -18.16 36.46
CA VAL A 11 -34.17 -18.74 35.74
C VAL A 11 -34.45 -18.86 34.22
N ILE A 12 -35.70 -19.25 33.86
CA ILE A 12 -36.09 -19.33 32.44
C ILE A 12 -36.07 -17.94 31.79
N VAL A 13 -36.55 -16.90 32.47
CA VAL A 13 -36.56 -15.52 31.97
C VAL A 13 -35.13 -15.01 31.83
N GLU A 14 -34.26 -15.23 32.81
CA GLU A 14 -32.84 -14.86 32.72
C GLU A 14 -32.14 -15.56 31.52
N ALA A 15 -32.32 -16.87 31.37
CA ALA A 15 -31.75 -17.62 30.27
C ALA A 15 -32.23 -17.13 28.91
N THR A 16 -33.49 -16.70 28.81
CA THR A 16 -34.08 -16.18 27.57
C THR A 16 -33.42 -14.87 27.12
N PHE A 17 -32.94 -14.06 28.05
CA PHE A 17 -32.20 -12.84 27.71
C PHE A 17 -30.69 -13.07 27.53
N VAL A 18 -30.09 -13.89 28.39
CA VAL A 18 -28.64 -14.14 28.38
C VAL A 18 -28.20 -14.89 27.12
N PHE A 19 -28.98 -15.91 26.71
CA PHE A 19 -28.59 -16.74 25.56
C PHE A 19 -28.49 -15.97 24.23
N PRO A 20 -29.45 -15.13 23.83
CA PRO A 20 -29.33 -14.31 22.63
C PRO A 20 -28.14 -13.33 22.69
N ILE A 21 -27.86 -12.74 23.84
CA ILE A 21 -26.75 -11.81 24.04
C ILE A 21 -25.43 -12.55 23.89
N MET A 22 -25.28 -13.73 24.48
CA MET A 22 -24.06 -14.55 24.30
C MET A 22 -23.85 -14.97 22.86
N LEU A 23 -24.90 -15.44 22.18
CA LEU A 23 -24.86 -15.83 20.79
C LEU A 23 -24.42 -14.65 19.88
N PHE A 24 -25.03 -13.48 20.11
CA PHE A 24 -24.69 -12.27 19.38
C PHE A 24 -23.24 -11.83 19.63
N THR A 25 -22.74 -11.91 20.86
CA THR A 25 -21.34 -11.59 21.19
C THR A 25 -20.36 -12.53 20.47
N ILE A 26 -20.65 -13.83 20.44
CA ILE A 26 -19.84 -14.82 19.73
C ILE A 26 -19.82 -14.52 18.23
N LEU A 27 -20.98 -14.27 17.63
CA LEU A 27 -21.07 -13.90 16.21
C LEU A 27 -20.31 -12.62 15.91
N MET A 28 -20.37 -11.62 16.78
CA MET A 28 -19.62 -10.38 16.63
C MET A 28 -18.11 -10.61 16.72
N MET A 29 -17.64 -11.46 17.64
CA MET A 29 -16.21 -11.81 17.72
C MET A 29 -15.71 -12.51 16.47
N ILE A 30 -16.49 -13.45 15.93
CA ILE A 30 -16.13 -14.15 14.68
C ILE A 30 -16.08 -13.14 13.51
N TYR A 31 -17.04 -12.23 13.45
CA TYR A 31 -17.07 -11.18 12.44
C TYR A 31 -15.84 -10.27 12.52
N MET A 32 -15.48 -9.80 13.72
CA MET A 32 -14.28 -8.99 13.93
C MET A 32 -13.02 -9.74 13.53
N GLY A 33 -12.91 -11.03 13.86
CA GLY A 33 -11.80 -11.87 13.42
C GLY A 33 -11.67 -11.92 11.90
N ASN A 34 -12.78 -12.03 11.19
CA ASN A 34 -12.79 -12.01 9.73
C ASN A 34 -12.36 -10.65 9.16
N VAL A 35 -12.79 -9.53 9.75
CA VAL A 35 -12.35 -8.18 9.35
C VAL A 35 -10.84 -8.03 9.51
N TYR A 36 -10.27 -8.46 10.64
CA TYR A 36 -8.82 -8.43 10.85
C TYR A 36 -8.06 -9.31 9.86
N TYR A 37 -8.60 -10.48 9.54
CA TYR A 37 -8.02 -11.35 8.51
C TYR A 37 -8.00 -10.65 7.13
N GLN A 38 -9.09 -10.01 6.75
CA GLN A 38 -9.17 -9.26 5.49
C GLN A 38 -8.18 -8.09 5.45
N GLN A 39 -8.02 -7.37 6.56
CA GLN A 39 -7.03 -6.30 6.67
C GLN A 39 -5.60 -6.82 6.54
N ALA A 40 -5.27 -7.92 7.22
CA ALA A 40 -3.96 -8.54 7.12
C ALA A 40 -3.64 -8.99 5.69
N LYS A 41 -4.62 -9.58 5.01
CA LYS A 41 -4.52 -10.01 3.62
C LYS A 41 -4.32 -8.82 2.68
N LEU A 42 -5.08 -7.73 2.86
CA LEU A 42 -4.92 -6.51 2.09
C LEU A 42 -3.48 -5.97 2.23
N ASN A 43 -2.97 -5.88 3.46
CA ASN A 43 -1.60 -5.45 3.72
C ASN A 43 -0.59 -6.34 2.99
N ALA A 44 -0.72 -7.67 3.10
CA ALA A 44 0.19 -8.60 2.46
C ALA A 44 0.21 -8.47 0.92
N ILE A 45 -0.96 -8.31 0.28
CA ILE A 45 -1.06 -8.14 -1.17
C ILE A 45 -0.43 -6.81 -1.59
N VAL A 46 -0.71 -5.73 -0.87
CA VAL A 46 -0.16 -4.39 -1.16
C VAL A 46 1.36 -4.37 -0.96
N ASP A 47 1.88 -5.03 0.08
CA ASP A 47 3.32 -5.15 0.33
C ASP A 47 4.01 -5.92 -0.80
N VAL A 48 3.48 -7.06 -1.20
CA VAL A 48 4.01 -7.84 -2.34
C VAL A 48 3.97 -7.04 -3.63
N ALA A 49 2.87 -6.33 -3.89
CA ALA A 49 2.73 -5.51 -5.09
C ALA A 49 3.72 -4.33 -5.11
N ALA A 50 3.97 -3.70 -3.95
CA ALA A 50 4.96 -2.63 -3.85
C ALA A 50 6.38 -3.14 -4.13
N VAL A 51 6.77 -4.28 -3.56
CA VAL A 51 8.09 -4.90 -3.79
C VAL A 51 8.24 -5.35 -5.24
N LYS A 52 7.23 -6.00 -5.81
CA LYS A 52 7.24 -6.39 -7.23
C LYS A 52 7.30 -5.18 -8.15
N GLY A 53 6.51 -4.15 -7.88
CA GLY A 53 6.53 -2.90 -8.64
C GLY A 53 7.91 -2.24 -8.60
N ALA A 54 8.56 -2.19 -7.44
CA ALA A 54 9.93 -1.70 -7.31
C ALA A 54 10.94 -2.55 -8.10
N ALA A 55 10.79 -3.88 -8.10
CA ALA A 55 11.63 -4.78 -8.88
C ALA A 55 11.46 -4.58 -10.40
N TYR A 56 10.23 -4.44 -10.89
CA TYR A 56 9.98 -4.13 -12.30
C TYR A 56 10.50 -2.75 -12.74
N CYS A 57 10.48 -1.78 -11.81
CA CYS A 57 11.11 -0.49 -12.08
C CYS A 57 12.63 -0.61 -12.18
N ALA A 58 13.25 -1.43 -11.31
CA ALA A 58 14.71 -1.62 -11.30
C ALA A 58 15.19 -2.45 -12.48
N ASP A 59 14.46 -3.50 -12.87
CA ASP A 59 14.82 -4.38 -13.98
C ASP A 59 13.69 -4.46 -15.02
N PRO A 60 13.83 -3.75 -16.15
CA PRO A 60 12.82 -3.77 -17.22
C PRO A 60 12.70 -5.12 -17.93
N MET A 61 13.66 -6.04 -17.74
CA MET A 61 13.62 -7.37 -18.34
C MET A 61 12.93 -8.41 -17.49
N LEU A 62 12.63 -8.07 -16.25
CA LEU A 62 12.01 -9.00 -15.29
C LEU A 62 10.68 -9.56 -15.81
N ASP A 63 9.91 -8.76 -16.52
CA ASP A 63 8.63 -9.18 -17.11
C ASP A 63 8.77 -10.28 -18.17
N ASP A 64 9.80 -10.17 -19.02
CA ASP A 64 10.09 -11.18 -20.04
C ASP A 64 10.60 -12.46 -19.40
N ILE A 65 11.43 -12.36 -18.38
CA ILE A 65 11.98 -13.49 -17.62
C ILE A 65 10.87 -14.26 -16.92
N GLU A 66 9.95 -13.57 -16.24
CA GLU A 66 8.80 -14.21 -15.57
C GLU A 66 7.87 -14.94 -16.53
N LYS A 67 7.72 -14.44 -17.76
CA LYS A 67 6.96 -15.11 -18.82
C LYS A 67 7.71 -16.28 -19.48
N GLY A 68 8.90 -16.61 -19.00
CA GLY A 68 9.75 -17.67 -19.55
C GLY A 68 10.40 -17.31 -20.91
N GLY A 69 10.41 -16.04 -21.25
CA GLY A 69 11.08 -15.49 -22.43
C GLY A 69 12.56 -15.20 -22.16
N VAL A 70 13.36 -15.23 -23.23
CA VAL A 70 14.72 -14.72 -23.20
C VAL A 70 14.65 -13.22 -23.49
N PRO A 71 15.25 -12.35 -22.67
CA PRO A 71 15.29 -10.91 -22.93
C PRO A 71 15.81 -10.63 -24.35
N LYS A 72 15.04 -9.91 -25.14
CA LYS A 72 15.28 -9.83 -26.59
C LYS A 72 16.51 -9.04 -26.95
N ASN A 73 16.83 -7.99 -26.23
CA ASN A 73 18.05 -7.19 -26.48
C ASN A 73 18.32 -6.23 -25.31
N TYR A 74 19.56 -6.19 -24.84
CA TYR A 74 20.03 -5.16 -23.89
C TYR A 74 20.01 -3.74 -24.48
N SER A 75 19.90 -3.58 -25.80
CA SER A 75 19.80 -2.29 -26.45
C SER A 75 18.45 -1.58 -26.25
N ASP A 76 17.43 -2.30 -25.83
CA ASP A 76 16.11 -1.72 -25.58
C ASP A 76 15.97 -1.13 -24.16
N ILE A 77 17.01 -1.24 -23.33
CA ILE A 77 17.07 -0.56 -22.04
C ILE A 77 17.23 0.93 -22.33
N GLN A 78 16.13 1.67 -22.19
CA GLN A 78 16.17 3.12 -22.34
C GLN A 78 16.94 3.74 -21.16
N PRO A 79 18.09 4.40 -21.40
CA PRO A 79 18.74 5.18 -20.36
C PRO A 79 17.83 6.35 -19.96
N TYR A 80 17.88 6.75 -18.69
CA TYR A 80 17.06 7.82 -18.13
C TYR A 80 15.55 7.53 -18.08
N ARG A 81 15.17 6.25 -18.01
CA ARG A 81 13.76 5.81 -18.01
C ARG A 81 12.92 6.43 -16.88
N TYR A 82 13.54 6.79 -15.77
CA TYR A 82 12.83 7.42 -14.64
C TYR A 82 12.42 8.88 -14.91
N LEU A 83 12.99 9.51 -15.91
CA LEU A 83 12.61 10.88 -16.30
C LEU A 83 11.32 10.92 -17.12
N PHE A 84 10.99 9.82 -17.82
CA PHE A 84 9.84 9.75 -18.71
C PHE A 84 8.62 9.04 -18.11
N GLY A 85 8.70 8.57 -16.86
CA GLY A 85 7.63 7.88 -16.13
C GLY A 85 7.58 6.38 -16.44
N LEU A 86 6.96 5.66 -15.53
CA LEU A 86 6.81 4.19 -15.55
C LEU A 86 5.32 3.80 -15.49
N SER A 87 4.47 4.50 -16.24
CA SER A 87 3.01 4.31 -16.24
C SER A 87 2.58 2.87 -16.52
N ASP A 88 3.33 2.14 -17.33
CA ASP A 88 3.03 0.74 -17.65
C ASP A 88 3.19 -0.18 -16.43
N VAL A 89 4.21 0.07 -15.60
CA VAL A 89 4.43 -0.68 -14.36
C VAL A 89 3.34 -0.34 -13.33
N GLU A 90 2.96 0.93 -13.23
CA GLU A 90 1.88 1.39 -12.37
C GLU A 90 0.56 0.67 -12.69
N GLY A 91 0.14 0.71 -13.95
CA GLY A 91 -1.09 0.06 -14.41
C GLY A 91 -1.06 -1.47 -14.26
N LYS A 92 0.11 -2.10 -14.47
CA LYS A 92 0.30 -3.55 -14.27
C LYS A 92 0.14 -3.94 -12.80
N MET A 93 0.71 -3.17 -11.88
CA MET A 93 0.60 -3.46 -10.44
C MET A 93 -0.82 -3.22 -9.91
N GLU A 94 -1.49 -2.17 -10.35
CA GLU A 94 -2.90 -1.96 -10.03
C GLU A 94 -3.79 -3.12 -10.47
N LYS A 95 -3.57 -3.62 -11.69
CA LYS A 95 -4.30 -4.78 -12.21
C LYS A 95 -3.99 -6.03 -11.42
N SER A 96 -2.72 -6.29 -11.11
CA SER A 96 -2.29 -7.45 -10.31
C SER A 96 -2.97 -7.46 -8.93
N VAL A 97 -2.99 -6.33 -8.22
CA VAL A 97 -3.67 -6.21 -6.92
C VAL A 97 -5.16 -6.50 -7.05
N ARG A 98 -5.82 -5.94 -8.08
CA ARG A 98 -7.27 -6.17 -8.30
C ARG A 98 -7.59 -7.62 -8.62
N ASP A 99 -6.77 -8.28 -9.43
CA ASP A 99 -6.99 -9.66 -9.86
C ASP A 99 -6.73 -10.65 -8.70
N GLU A 100 -5.70 -10.42 -7.89
CA GLU A 100 -5.39 -11.22 -6.71
C GLU A 100 -6.49 -11.10 -5.64
N PHE A 101 -7.10 -9.93 -5.52
CA PHE A 101 -8.26 -9.72 -4.65
C PHE A 101 -9.51 -10.41 -5.17
N LYS A 102 -9.79 -10.37 -6.48
CA LYS A 102 -10.95 -11.05 -7.07
C LYS A 102 -10.87 -12.57 -6.90
N GLY A 103 -9.69 -13.16 -7.05
CA GLY A 103 -9.45 -14.59 -6.84
C GLY A 103 -9.59 -15.03 -5.38
N SER A 104 -9.64 -14.09 -4.47
CA SER A 104 -9.57 -14.28 -3.02
C SER A 104 -10.91 -14.06 -2.30
N GLY A 105 -12.00 -13.87 -3.02
CA GLY A 105 -13.29 -13.37 -2.55
C GLY A 105 -14.08 -14.24 -1.58
N ASP A 106 -13.59 -15.42 -1.22
CA ASP A 106 -14.25 -16.28 -0.24
C ASP A 106 -13.70 -15.98 1.16
N GLY A 107 -14.21 -14.91 1.78
CA GLY A 107 -14.10 -14.75 3.23
C GLY A 107 -14.76 -15.95 3.91
N PHE A 108 -14.34 -16.25 5.14
CA PHE A 108 -14.84 -17.38 5.95
C PHE A 108 -16.38 -17.53 5.98
N PHE A 109 -17.12 -16.49 5.65
CA PHE A 109 -18.57 -16.45 5.52
C PHE A 109 -19.08 -16.07 4.13
N GLY A 110 -18.39 -16.36 3.05
CA GLY A 110 -18.89 -16.31 1.65
C GLY A 110 -19.64 -15.05 1.17
N SER A 111 -20.15 -14.23 2.06
CA SER A 111 -21.00 -13.07 1.77
C SER A 111 -20.31 -11.70 1.94
N MET A 112 -19.02 -11.72 2.26
CA MET A 112 -18.21 -10.50 2.42
C MET A 112 -17.32 -10.23 1.21
N ALA A 113 -17.79 -10.62 0.03
CA ALA A 113 -17.10 -10.29 -1.21
C ALA A 113 -16.94 -8.78 -1.35
N PRO A 114 -15.77 -8.29 -1.76
CA PRO A 114 -15.50 -6.89 -1.93
C PRO A 114 -16.49 -6.25 -2.90
N THR A 115 -17.16 -5.21 -2.46
CA THR A 115 -18.09 -4.48 -3.33
C THR A 115 -17.32 -3.60 -4.31
N SER A 116 -16.15 -3.09 -3.93
CA SER A 116 -15.26 -2.32 -4.79
C SER A 116 -13.87 -2.24 -4.21
N ILE A 117 -12.85 -2.41 -5.03
CA ILE A 117 -11.45 -2.17 -4.69
C ILE A 117 -10.97 -1.00 -5.51
N THR A 118 -10.47 0.01 -4.84
CA THR A 118 -9.73 1.10 -5.45
C THR A 118 -8.25 0.86 -5.17
N CYS A 119 -7.45 0.74 -6.23
CA CYS A 119 -6.02 0.58 -6.12
C CYS A 119 -5.35 1.70 -6.92
N ASN A 120 -4.32 2.29 -6.33
CA ASN A 120 -3.49 3.31 -6.93
C ASN A 120 -2.03 2.91 -6.71
N ALA A 121 -1.29 2.74 -7.78
CA ALA A 121 0.13 2.48 -7.76
C ALA A 121 0.87 3.67 -8.35
N LYS A 122 1.95 4.11 -7.71
CA LYS A 122 2.69 5.30 -8.11
C LYS A 122 4.19 5.11 -7.95
N PHE A 123 4.92 5.41 -9.01
CA PHE A 123 6.36 5.58 -8.96
C PHE A 123 6.70 7.00 -8.50
N ASN A 124 7.48 7.11 -7.43
CA ASN A 124 7.94 8.38 -6.88
C ASN A 124 9.40 8.59 -7.27
N ASN A 125 9.62 9.61 -8.07
CA ASN A 125 10.96 10.04 -8.47
C ASN A 125 11.40 11.20 -7.58
N SER A 126 12.25 10.90 -6.61
CA SER A 126 13.01 11.91 -5.87
C SER A 126 14.43 11.88 -6.39
N VAL A 127 15.07 13.04 -6.55
CA VAL A 127 16.40 13.19 -7.17
C VAL A 127 17.46 12.23 -6.59
N VAL A 128 17.30 11.81 -5.34
CA VAL A 128 18.26 10.97 -4.60
C VAL A 128 17.72 9.55 -4.35
N MET A 129 16.41 9.37 -4.26
CA MET A 129 15.81 8.09 -3.94
C MET A 129 14.57 7.84 -4.79
N TYR A 130 14.52 6.67 -5.38
CA TYR A 130 13.36 6.18 -6.11
C TYR A 130 12.56 5.23 -5.24
N SER A 131 11.25 5.35 -5.27
CA SER A 131 10.37 4.45 -4.52
C SER A 131 9.09 4.16 -5.29
N PHE A 132 8.55 2.98 -5.08
CA PHE A 132 7.28 2.55 -5.63
C PHE A 132 6.27 2.41 -4.51
N THR A 133 5.17 3.13 -4.61
CA THR A 133 4.11 3.14 -3.59
C THR A 133 2.84 2.53 -4.16
N VAL A 134 2.24 1.63 -3.41
CA VAL A 134 0.94 1.05 -3.73
C VAL A 134 -0.02 1.35 -2.60
N GLU A 135 -1.19 1.87 -2.95
CA GLU A 135 -2.29 2.12 -2.02
C GLU A 135 -3.51 1.35 -2.50
N ALA A 136 -4.16 0.63 -1.62
CA ALA A 136 -5.42 -0.02 -1.94
C ALA A 136 -6.45 0.24 -0.84
N THR A 137 -7.66 0.52 -1.27
CA THR A 137 -8.80 0.75 -0.40
C THR A 137 -9.93 -0.19 -0.78
N TYR A 138 -10.58 -0.73 0.22
CA TYR A 138 -11.51 -1.82 0.10
C TYR A 138 -12.71 -1.61 1.03
N LYS A 139 -13.94 -1.80 0.50
CA LYS A 139 -15.18 -1.58 1.27
C LYS A 139 -15.87 -2.90 1.57
N ILE A 140 -16.09 -3.16 2.85
CA ILE A 140 -16.83 -4.33 3.35
C ILE A 140 -18.22 -3.89 3.82
N MET A 141 -19.25 -4.62 3.43
CA MET A 141 -20.58 -4.45 4.01
C MET A 141 -20.69 -5.20 5.33
N VAL A 142 -21.17 -4.53 6.36
CA VAL A 142 -21.46 -5.17 7.64
C VAL A 142 -22.83 -5.86 7.52
N PRO A 143 -22.93 -7.20 7.69
CA PRO A 143 -24.16 -7.93 7.46
C PRO A 143 -25.23 -7.70 8.56
N PHE A 144 -24.88 -7.00 9.63
CA PHE A 144 -25.78 -6.77 10.76
C PHE A 144 -26.44 -5.39 10.66
N ARG A 145 -27.77 -5.38 10.53
CA ARG A 145 -28.56 -4.18 10.74
C ARG A 145 -28.86 -4.05 12.24
N PHE A 146 -28.25 -3.09 12.90
CA PHE A 146 -28.68 -2.70 14.22
C PHE A 146 -30.04 -2.00 14.12
N MET A 147 -31.01 -2.45 14.93
CA MET A 147 -32.38 -1.93 15.09
C MET A 147 -32.63 -0.55 14.48
N GLY A 148 -33.26 -0.51 13.31
CA GLY A 148 -33.80 0.74 12.75
C GLY A 148 -32.82 1.72 12.12
N THR A 149 -31.54 1.40 12.04
CA THR A 149 -30.57 2.22 11.31
C THR A 149 -30.59 1.92 9.81
N GLU A 150 -30.55 2.96 9.03
CA GLU A 150 -30.38 3.01 7.57
C GLU A 150 -29.15 2.20 7.10
N PRO A 151 -28.88 2.05 5.85
CA PRO A 151 -28.18 0.94 5.16
C PRO A 151 -26.92 0.44 5.84
N PRO A 152 -26.47 -0.78 5.53
CA PRO A 152 -25.37 -1.45 6.24
C PRO A 152 -24.15 -0.56 6.32
N THR A 153 -23.63 -0.34 7.52
CA THR A 153 -22.41 0.44 7.75
C THR A 153 -21.29 -0.14 6.89
N ILE A 154 -20.77 0.64 5.94
CA ILE A 154 -19.65 0.23 5.11
C ILE A 154 -18.39 0.45 5.93
N LEU A 155 -17.65 -0.62 6.19
CA LEU A 155 -16.33 -0.55 6.78
C LEU A 155 -15.31 -0.41 5.66
N GLU A 156 -14.48 0.62 5.74
CA GLU A 156 -13.42 0.86 4.77
C GLU A 156 -12.09 0.40 5.34
N LEU A 157 -11.45 -0.55 4.66
CA LEU A 157 -10.11 -1.01 4.96
C LEU A 157 -9.14 -0.38 3.96
N SER A 158 -8.01 0.10 4.44
CA SER A 158 -6.98 0.69 3.60
C SER A 158 -5.62 0.11 3.94
N ALA A 159 -4.79 -0.04 2.92
CA ALA A 159 -3.39 -0.43 3.05
C ALA A 159 -2.54 0.43 2.14
N LYS A 160 -1.34 0.75 2.62
CA LYS A 160 -0.34 1.49 1.87
C LYS A 160 1.01 0.88 2.13
N SER A 161 1.75 0.63 1.05
CA SER A 161 3.12 0.15 1.13
C SER A 161 4.01 0.91 0.17
N THR A 162 5.26 1.09 0.58
CA THR A 162 6.27 1.78 -0.23
C THR A 162 7.55 0.97 -0.20
N ALA A 163 8.04 0.56 -1.36
CA ALA A 163 9.28 -0.15 -1.53
C ALA A 163 10.32 0.73 -2.23
N PRO A 164 11.59 0.73 -1.80
CA PRO A 164 12.66 1.43 -2.50
C PRO A 164 12.97 0.72 -3.81
N VAL A 165 13.22 1.51 -4.86
CA VAL A 165 13.70 1.00 -6.15
C VAL A 165 15.23 1.09 -6.13
N ASN A 166 15.87 -0.06 -6.19
CA ASN A 166 17.32 -0.16 -6.14
C ASN A 166 17.90 -0.44 -7.54
N ASP A 167 18.18 0.63 -8.27
CA ASP A 167 18.78 0.59 -9.58
C ASP A 167 20.04 1.48 -9.59
N ASN A 168 21.17 0.86 -9.33
CA ASN A 168 22.44 1.54 -9.24
C ASN A 168 22.89 2.11 -10.60
N GLY A 169 22.53 1.45 -11.70
CA GLY A 169 22.91 1.88 -13.06
C GLY A 169 22.27 3.21 -13.43
N GLU A 170 20.94 3.27 -13.30
CA GLU A 170 20.19 4.50 -13.59
C GLU A 170 20.49 5.62 -12.61
N PHE A 171 20.75 5.30 -11.34
CA PHE A 171 21.17 6.30 -10.36
C PHE A 171 22.46 6.98 -10.77
N ILE A 172 23.48 6.20 -11.22
CA ILE A 172 24.75 6.74 -11.69
C ILE A 172 24.57 7.57 -12.95
N ASN A 173 23.76 7.10 -13.92
CA ASN A 173 23.48 7.83 -15.15
C ASN A 173 22.80 9.18 -14.87
N ASN A 174 21.79 9.18 -14.01
CA ASN A 174 21.08 10.40 -13.63
C ASN A 174 21.96 11.36 -12.83
N LEU A 175 22.83 10.84 -11.97
CA LEU A 175 23.80 11.65 -11.22
C LEU A 175 24.80 12.30 -12.16
N ASN A 176 25.37 11.55 -13.12
CA ASN A 176 26.29 12.07 -14.11
C ASN A 176 25.63 13.17 -14.97
N MET A 177 24.41 12.94 -15.45
CA MET A 177 23.65 13.96 -16.17
C MET A 177 23.42 15.23 -15.33
N ALA A 178 23.09 15.08 -14.06
CA ALA A 178 22.90 16.22 -13.16
C ALA A 178 24.21 16.99 -12.92
N LEU A 179 25.35 16.29 -12.83
CA LEU A 179 26.68 16.88 -12.70
C LEU A 179 27.09 17.60 -13.99
N ASP A 180 26.88 17.00 -15.13
CA ASP A 180 27.18 17.61 -16.46
C ASP A 180 26.34 18.89 -16.66
N TYR A 181 25.05 18.84 -16.29
CA TYR A 181 24.19 20.01 -16.33
C TYR A 181 24.67 21.11 -15.36
N TYR A 182 25.09 20.72 -14.14
CA TYR A 182 25.64 21.63 -13.16
C TYR A 182 26.92 22.31 -13.66
N GLU A 183 27.79 21.57 -14.34
CA GLU A 183 29.03 22.12 -14.91
C GLU A 183 28.78 23.00 -16.13
N SER A 184 27.89 22.57 -17.03
CA SER A 184 27.60 23.29 -18.30
C SER A 184 26.76 24.56 -18.06
N SER A 185 25.84 24.56 -17.08
CA SER A 185 24.91 25.67 -16.80
C SER A 185 25.56 26.89 -16.11
N GLY A 186 26.86 26.83 -15.77
CA GLY A 186 27.54 27.88 -15.02
C GLY A 186 27.10 27.98 -13.55
N LEU A 187 26.24 27.08 -13.08
CA LEU A 187 25.81 27.00 -11.69
C LEU A 187 26.99 26.76 -10.75
N LYS A 188 28.01 26.05 -11.19
CA LYS A 188 29.27 25.85 -10.47
C LYS A 188 29.87 27.17 -10.00
N LYS A 189 29.93 28.17 -10.90
CA LYS A 189 30.46 29.50 -10.58
C LYS A 189 29.58 30.26 -9.58
N LYS A 190 28.24 30.12 -9.71
CA LYS A 190 27.29 30.78 -8.80
C LYS A 190 27.30 30.16 -7.41
N VAL A 191 27.35 28.83 -7.32
CA VAL A 191 27.40 28.09 -6.07
C VAL A 191 28.73 28.29 -5.36
N SER A 192 29.87 28.24 -6.08
CA SER A 192 31.18 28.52 -5.48
C SER A 192 31.31 29.95 -4.99
N ALA A 193 30.72 30.91 -5.71
CA ALA A 193 30.68 32.32 -5.26
C ALA A 193 29.79 32.49 -3.98
N ALA A 194 28.65 31.78 -3.92
CA ALA A 194 27.78 31.79 -2.74
C ALA A 194 28.47 31.11 -1.53
N THR A 195 29.12 29.96 -1.76
CA THR A 195 29.87 29.24 -0.71
C THR A 195 31.06 30.06 -0.22
N GLY A 196 31.73 30.78 -1.11
CA GLY A 196 32.80 31.71 -0.76
C GLY A 196 32.30 32.85 0.16
N LYS A 197 31.17 33.46 -0.18
CA LYS A 197 30.53 34.49 0.66
C LYS A 197 30.10 33.96 2.03
N ILE A 198 29.58 32.75 2.08
CA ILE A 198 29.18 32.09 3.34
C ILE A 198 30.42 31.81 4.22
N LYS A 199 31.51 31.29 3.62
CA LYS A 199 32.79 31.12 4.37
C LYS A 199 33.36 32.42 4.86
N GLU A 200 33.31 33.46 4.06
CA GLU A 200 33.77 34.81 4.46
C GLU A 200 32.91 35.37 5.59
N PHE A 201 31.60 35.17 5.53
CA PHE A 201 30.67 35.58 6.60
C PHE A 201 30.98 34.87 7.92
N PHE A 202 31.09 33.53 7.89
CA PHE A 202 31.45 32.76 9.10
C PHE A 202 32.88 33.01 9.58
N GLY A 203 33.82 33.32 8.70
CA GLY A 203 35.19 33.70 9.07
C GLY A 203 35.29 35.03 9.80
N LYS A 204 34.33 35.92 9.60
CA LYS A 204 34.22 37.18 10.35
C LYS A 204 33.66 37.03 11.78
N PHE A 205 32.82 36.00 11.99
CA PHE A 205 32.27 35.71 13.31
C PHE A 205 33.18 34.85 14.22
N GLY A 206 34.18 34.18 13.66
CA GLY A 206 35.13 33.36 14.43
C GLY A 206 36.39 34.10 14.91
N LYS A 207 36.47 35.42 14.75
CA LYS A 207 37.64 36.24 15.13
C LYS A 207 37.36 37.24 16.26
N ASN A 208 36.29 37.02 17.04
CA ASN A 208 36.06 37.75 18.31
C ASN A 208 36.17 36.84 19.49
#